data_2884a189be9ed20782121604518fe894
#
_entry.id   2884a189be9ed20782121604518fe894
#
_cell.length_a   1.000
_cell.length_b   1.000
_cell.length_c   1.000
_cell.angle_alpha   90.00
_cell.angle_beta   90.00
_cell.angle_gamma   90.00
#
_symmetry.space_group_name_H-M   'P 1'
#
loop_
_entity.id
_entity.type
_entity.pdbx_description
1 polymer ?
#
loop_
_entity_poly.entity_id
_entity_poly.type
_entity_poly.pdbx_seq_one_letter_code
_entity_poly.pdbx_strand_id
1 'polypeptide(L)'
;MQEAPNKTDAPTVGLVSLGCPKALVDSEDIVSRLRASGYRLVPSYEEADLVVVNTCGFIDAAKAESLETIGEALAENGKVLVTGCMGSKPEQITAIHPRVLGVTGPHQAEAVVASVHQHLPRPHDPRLDLVPPGGLKLTPRHYAYLKISEGCNHKCSFCIIPDLRGKLRSRPLGMVLREAEQLVERGVKELLVISQDTSAYGVDLGYQTDFWRGREVETRLYDLAAALGELGAWVRLQYVYPYPHVDRIIPLMAAGKILPYLDIPFQHGSQRILRAMRRPAATENTLKRIEAWREECPQLTLRSTFIVGFPGETEEAFAELLDWLRAAQLDRVGCFQYSPVEGARANALDGHVPDEIKQERWERFMAVQAEISAQRLQRRVGGTEMVLIDEVAQDHAIGRSRSDAPEIDGQVIVNDAGSVQPGDRVQVVVEGADQYDLFARLANRAELSASGSI
;
A
#
# COMPACT_ATOMS: atom_id res chain seq x y z
N MET A 1 26.29 45.25 -3.29
CA MET A 1 26.13 44.03 -2.49
C MET A 1 24.64 43.90 -2.25
N GLN A 2 23.94 43.04 -3.00
CA GLN A 2 22.54 42.72 -2.71
C GLN A 2 22.56 41.72 -1.55
N GLU A 3 21.87 42.04 -0.45
CA GLU A 3 21.69 41.16 0.67
C GLU A 3 21.03 39.84 0.19
N ALA A 4 21.60 38.71 0.61
CA ALA A 4 20.99 37.39 0.35
C ALA A 4 19.59 37.39 0.99
N PRO A 5 18.53 36.94 0.27
CA PRO A 5 17.19 36.91 0.81
C PRO A 5 17.15 36.04 2.09
N ASN A 6 16.51 36.58 3.10
CA ASN A 6 16.37 35.99 4.41
C ASN A 6 15.66 34.62 4.22
N LYS A 7 16.06 33.58 4.94
CA LYS A 7 15.46 32.21 4.91
C LYS A 7 13.94 32.16 5.11
N THR A 8 13.34 33.29 5.52
CA THR A 8 11.90 33.47 5.76
C THR A 8 11.07 33.79 4.52
N ASP A 9 11.71 34.12 3.37
CA ASP A 9 11.02 34.61 2.18
C ASP A 9 10.78 33.55 1.08
N ALA A 10 11.12 32.29 1.30
CA ALA A 10 10.83 31.23 0.34
C ALA A 10 9.31 30.93 0.30
N PRO A 11 8.69 30.93 -0.92
CA PRO A 11 7.27 30.62 -1.04
C PRO A 11 6.94 29.25 -0.45
N THR A 12 5.74 29.16 0.14
CA THR A 12 5.28 28.00 0.88
C THR A 12 4.27 27.20 0.07
N VAL A 13 4.37 25.87 0.13
CA VAL A 13 3.44 24.96 -0.53
C VAL A 13 2.89 23.97 0.51
N GLY A 14 1.57 23.90 0.63
CA GLY A 14 0.87 22.84 1.34
C GLY A 14 0.65 21.65 0.43
N LEU A 15 0.70 20.43 0.96
CA LEU A 15 0.35 19.23 0.20
C LEU A 15 -0.55 18.32 1.02
N VAL A 16 -1.69 17.94 0.42
CA VAL A 16 -2.60 16.92 0.95
C VAL A 16 -2.52 15.68 0.07
N SER A 17 -2.31 14.53 0.68
CA SER A 17 -2.22 13.25 -0.02
C SER A 17 -3.38 12.36 0.39
N LEU A 18 -4.28 12.10 -0.54
CA LEU A 18 -5.42 11.21 -0.37
C LEU A 18 -5.21 9.90 -1.11
N GLY A 19 -5.82 8.84 -0.58
CA GLY A 19 -5.88 7.54 -1.26
C GLY A 19 -4.84 6.53 -0.80
N CYS A 20 -4.35 5.72 -1.73
CA CYS A 20 -3.57 4.50 -1.45
C CYS A 20 -2.05 4.76 -1.35
N PRO A 21 -1.24 3.78 -0.88
CA PRO A 21 0.23 3.90 -0.83
C PRO A 21 0.90 4.33 -2.14
N LYS A 22 0.31 4.00 -3.30
CA LYS A 22 0.84 4.45 -4.61
C LYS A 22 0.69 5.96 -4.80
N ALA A 23 -0.43 6.55 -4.34
CA ALA A 23 -0.63 7.99 -4.34
C ALA A 23 0.32 8.69 -3.35
N LEU A 24 0.61 8.04 -2.21
CA LEU A 24 1.59 8.54 -1.25
C LEU A 24 2.99 8.66 -1.87
N VAL A 25 3.46 7.63 -2.59
CA VAL A 25 4.76 7.68 -3.30
C VAL A 25 4.77 8.76 -4.38
N ASP A 26 3.66 8.98 -5.08
CA ASP A 26 3.55 10.11 -6.01
C ASP A 26 3.66 11.46 -5.28
N SER A 27 3.06 11.58 -4.10
CA SER A 27 3.18 12.76 -3.24
C SER A 27 4.62 12.96 -2.74
N GLU A 28 5.34 11.91 -2.36
CA GLU A 28 6.76 11.96 -1.96
C GLU A 28 7.65 12.48 -3.11
N ASP A 29 7.39 12.07 -4.36
CA ASP A 29 8.11 12.61 -5.53
C ASP A 29 7.81 14.10 -5.76
N ILE A 30 6.53 14.50 -5.67
CA ILE A 30 6.12 15.92 -5.78
C ILE A 30 6.81 16.76 -4.70
N VAL A 31 6.73 16.34 -3.44
CA VAL A 31 7.34 17.03 -2.29
C VAL A 31 8.85 17.15 -2.46
N SER A 32 9.52 16.08 -2.89
CA SER A 32 10.97 16.07 -3.12
C SER A 32 11.38 17.07 -4.21
N ARG A 33 10.64 17.14 -5.30
CA ARG A 33 10.90 18.07 -6.40
C ARG A 33 10.62 19.53 -6.04
N LEU A 34 9.52 19.78 -5.30
CA LEU A 34 9.20 21.12 -4.79
C LEU A 34 10.30 21.62 -3.85
N ARG A 35 10.77 20.76 -2.95
CA ARG A 35 11.87 21.07 -2.03
C ARG A 35 13.17 21.32 -2.77
N ALA A 36 13.49 20.47 -3.77
CA ALA A 36 14.67 20.68 -4.64
C ALA A 36 14.58 21.97 -5.48
N SER A 37 13.37 22.45 -5.73
CA SER A 37 13.13 23.75 -6.38
C SER A 37 13.15 24.93 -5.40
N GLY A 38 13.41 24.69 -4.11
CA GLY A 38 13.57 25.71 -3.06
C GLY A 38 12.27 26.16 -2.38
N TYR A 39 11.13 25.48 -2.63
CA TYR A 39 9.88 25.78 -1.92
C TYR A 39 9.90 25.22 -0.50
N ARG A 40 9.32 25.95 0.42
CA ARG A 40 9.13 25.52 1.81
C ARG A 40 7.80 24.78 1.93
N LEU A 41 7.80 23.59 2.53
CA LEU A 41 6.59 22.82 2.80
C LEU A 41 6.00 23.20 4.15
N VAL A 42 4.69 23.35 4.20
CA VAL A 42 3.94 23.69 5.41
C VAL A 42 2.75 22.75 5.60
N PRO A 43 2.37 22.46 6.86
CA PRO A 43 1.32 21.46 7.13
C PRO A 43 -0.10 22.03 7.05
N SER A 44 -0.29 23.35 7.09
CA SER A 44 -1.62 23.96 7.12
C SER A 44 -1.96 24.66 5.79
N TYR A 45 -3.24 24.73 5.48
CA TYR A 45 -3.74 25.47 4.31
C TYR A 45 -3.50 26.97 4.44
N GLU A 46 -3.69 27.54 5.62
CA GLU A 46 -3.54 28.97 5.89
C GLU A 46 -2.09 29.47 5.75
N GLU A 47 -1.11 28.65 6.13
CA GLU A 47 0.31 29.00 6.04
C GLU A 47 0.89 28.83 4.64
N ALA A 48 0.15 28.17 3.72
CA ALA A 48 0.60 27.91 2.38
C ALA A 48 0.27 29.07 1.45
N ASP A 49 1.22 29.44 0.60
CA ASP A 49 0.97 30.37 -0.52
C ASP A 49 0.20 29.68 -1.66
N LEU A 50 0.24 28.34 -1.70
CA LEU A 50 -0.49 27.48 -2.63
C LEU A 50 -0.61 26.07 -2.05
N VAL A 51 -1.76 25.41 -2.28
CA VAL A 51 -2.01 24.03 -1.86
C VAL A 51 -2.06 23.09 -3.06
N VAL A 52 -1.41 21.93 -2.96
CA VAL A 52 -1.52 20.82 -3.90
C VAL A 52 -2.34 19.71 -3.26
N VAL A 53 -3.43 19.28 -3.90
CA VAL A 53 -4.27 18.16 -3.44
C VAL A 53 -4.05 16.98 -4.38
N ASN A 54 -3.43 15.90 -3.87
CA ASN A 54 -3.29 14.63 -4.58
C ASN A 54 -4.49 13.75 -4.27
N THR A 55 -5.31 13.49 -5.28
CA THR A 55 -6.67 12.94 -5.16
C THR A 55 -6.75 11.45 -5.43
N CYS A 56 -7.72 10.79 -4.80
CA CYS A 56 -8.18 9.47 -5.17
C CYS A 56 -9.40 9.56 -6.11
N GLY A 57 -9.45 8.68 -7.13
CA GLY A 57 -10.56 8.65 -8.10
C GLY A 57 -11.09 7.24 -8.35
N PHE A 58 -10.81 6.30 -7.45
CA PHE A 58 -11.09 4.89 -7.71
C PHE A 58 -12.53 4.50 -7.40
N ILE A 59 -13.04 4.82 -6.21
CA ILE A 59 -14.43 4.56 -5.80
C ILE A 59 -15.16 5.87 -5.51
N ASP A 60 -16.50 5.86 -5.56
CA ASP A 60 -17.28 7.10 -5.42
C ASP A 60 -17.10 7.77 -4.06
N ALA A 61 -16.97 6.99 -2.98
CA ALA A 61 -16.67 7.54 -1.65
C ALA A 61 -15.33 8.31 -1.63
N ALA A 62 -14.28 7.77 -2.25
CA ALA A 62 -12.97 8.44 -2.32
C ALA A 62 -12.98 9.65 -3.27
N LYS A 63 -13.85 9.66 -4.30
CA LYS A 63 -14.06 10.85 -5.13
C LYS A 63 -14.77 11.94 -4.34
N ALA A 64 -15.79 11.58 -3.55
CA ALA A 64 -16.51 12.53 -2.69
C ALA A 64 -15.55 13.18 -1.68
N GLU A 65 -14.77 12.39 -0.97
CA GLU A 65 -13.71 12.87 -0.06
C GLU A 65 -12.73 13.80 -0.78
N SER A 66 -12.27 13.43 -1.98
CA SER A 66 -11.34 14.26 -2.77
C SER A 66 -11.96 15.61 -3.14
N LEU A 67 -13.24 15.64 -3.54
CA LEU A 67 -13.96 16.88 -3.86
C LEU A 67 -14.18 17.75 -2.62
N GLU A 68 -14.55 17.15 -1.50
CA GLU A 68 -14.71 17.86 -0.23
C GLU A 68 -13.39 18.52 0.19
N THR A 69 -12.29 17.77 0.20
CA THR A 69 -10.94 18.28 0.53
C THR A 69 -10.49 19.42 -0.40
N ILE A 70 -10.79 19.32 -1.71
CA ILE A 70 -10.53 20.44 -2.65
C ILE A 70 -11.33 21.67 -2.25
N GLY A 71 -12.61 21.49 -1.86
CA GLY A 71 -13.50 22.56 -1.40
C GLY A 71 -12.97 23.24 -0.14
N GLU A 72 -12.53 22.48 0.85
CA GLU A 72 -11.91 22.99 2.08
C GLU A 72 -10.62 23.79 1.77
N ALA A 73 -9.72 23.21 0.99
CA ALA A 73 -8.48 23.89 0.60
C ALA A 73 -8.75 25.20 -0.17
N LEU A 74 -9.78 25.24 -1.03
CA LEU A 74 -10.21 26.46 -1.71
C LEU A 74 -10.85 27.49 -0.78
N ALA A 75 -11.55 27.05 0.26
CA ALA A 75 -12.17 27.95 1.23
C ALA A 75 -11.11 28.59 2.13
N GLU A 76 -10.11 27.85 2.58
CA GLU A 76 -9.08 28.32 3.52
C GLU A 76 -7.94 29.05 2.83
N ASN A 77 -7.45 28.54 1.67
CA ASN A 77 -6.28 29.10 0.97
C ASN A 77 -6.64 29.89 -0.31
N GLY A 78 -7.58 29.38 -1.10
CA GLY A 78 -8.00 29.99 -2.37
C GLY A 78 -7.14 29.66 -3.58
N LYS A 79 -5.90 29.20 -3.43
CA LYS A 79 -4.98 28.82 -4.51
C LYS A 79 -4.69 27.32 -4.46
N VAL A 80 -5.45 26.55 -5.23
CA VAL A 80 -5.39 25.08 -5.19
C VAL A 80 -5.04 24.52 -6.57
N LEU A 81 -4.02 23.66 -6.62
CA LEU A 81 -3.72 22.76 -7.72
C LEU A 81 -4.16 21.35 -7.36
N VAL A 82 -4.71 20.63 -8.32
CA VAL A 82 -5.18 19.25 -8.12
C VAL A 82 -4.38 18.29 -8.97
N THR A 83 -4.06 17.13 -8.41
CA THR A 83 -3.36 16.03 -9.10
C THR A 83 -3.94 14.68 -8.67
N GLY A 84 -3.38 13.60 -9.18
CA GLY A 84 -3.75 12.24 -8.77
C GLY A 84 -4.77 11.58 -9.68
N CYS A 85 -5.35 10.47 -9.18
CA CYS A 85 -6.20 9.61 -10.00
C CYS A 85 -7.46 10.32 -10.52
N MET A 86 -8.06 11.20 -9.73
CA MET A 86 -9.22 11.97 -10.17
C MET A 86 -8.85 13.01 -11.24
N GLY A 87 -7.60 13.48 -11.25
CA GLY A 87 -7.08 14.40 -12.26
C GLY A 87 -6.99 13.82 -13.68
N SER A 88 -7.20 12.50 -13.87
CA SER A 88 -7.37 11.89 -15.19
C SER A 88 -8.67 12.30 -15.90
N LYS A 89 -9.65 12.84 -15.15
CA LYS A 89 -10.93 13.38 -15.64
C LYS A 89 -11.11 14.81 -15.09
N PRO A 90 -10.35 15.80 -15.58
CA PRO A 90 -10.34 17.15 -15.03
C PRO A 90 -11.71 17.84 -15.04
N GLU A 91 -12.58 17.49 -15.98
CA GLU A 91 -13.92 18.02 -16.10
C GLU A 91 -14.79 17.72 -14.88
N GLN A 92 -14.60 16.59 -14.20
CA GLN A 92 -15.34 16.24 -12.99
C GLN A 92 -14.97 17.15 -11.81
N ILE A 93 -13.71 17.60 -11.76
CA ILE A 93 -13.23 18.52 -10.72
C ILE A 93 -13.68 19.94 -11.05
N THR A 94 -13.44 20.42 -12.27
CA THR A 94 -13.70 21.81 -12.66
C THR A 94 -15.19 22.14 -12.72
N ALA A 95 -16.05 21.15 -12.96
CA ALA A 95 -17.51 21.34 -12.90
C ALA A 95 -18.00 21.70 -11.48
N ILE A 96 -17.36 21.18 -10.44
CA ILE A 96 -17.71 21.43 -9.03
C ILE A 96 -16.88 22.57 -8.44
N HIS A 97 -15.60 22.59 -8.77
CA HIS A 97 -14.63 23.56 -8.27
C HIS A 97 -13.96 24.35 -9.42
N PRO A 98 -14.66 25.28 -10.07
CA PRO A 98 -14.12 26.02 -11.23
C PRO A 98 -12.97 26.99 -10.87
N ARG A 99 -12.70 27.20 -9.58
CA ARG A 99 -11.64 28.08 -9.09
C ARG A 99 -10.29 27.39 -8.90
N VAL A 100 -10.18 26.07 -9.14
CA VAL A 100 -8.87 25.40 -9.09
C VAL A 100 -7.94 25.99 -10.14
N LEU A 101 -6.67 26.19 -9.79
CA LEU A 101 -5.68 26.82 -10.66
C LEU A 101 -5.24 25.93 -11.81
N GLY A 102 -5.32 24.61 -11.59
CA GLY A 102 -4.97 23.61 -12.60
C GLY A 102 -5.21 22.19 -12.10
N VAL A 103 -5.33 21.28 -13.06
CA VAL A 103 -5.52 19.84 -12.78
C VAL A 103 -4.51 19.05 -13.60
N THR A 104 -3.79 18.13 -12.93
CA THR A 104 -2.88 17.17 -13.55
C THR A 104 -3.26 15.75 -13.20
N GLY A 105 -2.90 14.78 -14.05
CA GLY A 105 -3.19 13.37 -13.80
C GLY A 105 -2.19 12.70 -12.81
N PRO A 106 -2.36 11.41 -12.54
CA PRO A 106 -1.41 10.63 -11.73
C PRO A 106 -0.02 10.56 -12.43
N HIS A 107 1.06 10.40 -11.65
CA HIS A 107 2.46 10.32 -12.11
C HIS A 107 2.97 11.52 -12.91
N GLN A 108 2.38 12.66 -12.72
CA GLN A 108 2.77 13.89 -13.42
C GLN A 108 3.46 14.89 -12.48
N ALA A 109 4.36 14.43 -11.62
CA ALA A 109 5.05 15.27 -10.64
C ALA A 109 5.76 16.47 -11.30
N GLU A 110 6.35 16.28 -12.49
CA GLU A 110 6.96 17.38 -13.26
C GLU A 110 5.93 18.44 -13.69
N ALA A 111 4.75 18.00 -14.14
CA ALA A 111 3.67 18.90 -14.50
C ALA A 111 3.09 19.64 -13.28
N VAL A 112 2.99 18.97 -12.13
CA VAL A 112 2.61 19.62 -10.86
C VAL A 112 3.61 20.72 -10.50
N VAL A 113 4.90 20.42 -10.50
CA VAL A 113 5.95 21.40 -10.19
C VAL A 113 5.95 22.55 -11.20
N ALA A 114 5.78 22.24 -12.49
CA ALA A 114 5.66 23.27 -13.53
C ALA A 114 4.43 24.18 -13.28
N SER A 115 3.30 23.60 -12.86
CA SER A 115 2.10 24.38 -12.51
C SER A 115 2.33 25.24 -11.27
N VAL A 116 3.01 24.72 -10.25
CA VAL A 116 3.39 25.54 -9.07
C VAL A 116 4.25 26.73 -9.51
N HIS A 117 5.25 26.51 -10.39
CA HIS A 117 6.10 27.59 -10.92
C HIS A 117 5.34 28.67 -11.72
N GLN A 118 4.16 28.35 -12.26
CA GLN A 118 3.32 29.33 -12.97
C GLN A 118 2.58 30.27 -11.99
N HIS A 119 2.32 29.81 -10.78
CA HIS A 119 1.49 30.53 -9.79
C HIS A 119 2.28 31.09 -8.63
N LEU A 120 3.47 30.54 -8.36
CA LEU A 120 4.40 31.03 -7.34
C LEU A 120 5.74 31.40 -7.97
N PRO A 121 6.39 32.50 -7.52
CA PRO A 121 7.74 32.81 -7.97
C PRO A 121 8.71 31.70 -7.60
N ARG A 122 9.64 31.37 -8.50
CA ARG A 122 10.71 30.43 -8.17
C ARG A 122 11.58 31.03 -7.08
N PRO A 123 11.91 30.26 -6.03
CA PRO A 123 12.89 30.68 -5.04
C PRO A 123 14.24 31.00 -5.69
N HIS A 124 14.95 31.97 -5.15
CA HIS A 124 16.13 32.56 -5.82
C HIS A 124 17.36 31.64 -5.87
N ASP A 125 17.45 30.62 -5.02
CA ASP A 125 18.56 29.65 -5.02
C ASP A 125 18.09 28.23 -4.66
N PRO A 126 17.78 27.39 -5.67
CA PRO A 126 17.37 26.01 -5.45
C PRO A 126 18.51 25.12 -4.90
N ARG A 127 19.75 25.61 -4.77
CA ARG A 127 20.88 24.84 -4.23
C ARG A 127 20.99 24.89 -2.71
N LEU A 128 20.25 25.80 -2.06
CA LEU A 128 20.31 25.97 -0.60
C LEU A 128 19.51 24.90 0.16
N ASP A 129 18.54 24.27 -0.47
CA ASP A 129 17.75 23.19 0.11
C ASP A 129 18.12 21.85 -0.54
N LEU A 130 19.19 21.23 -0.05
CA LEU A 130 19.61 19.91 -0.48
C LEU A 130 18.52 18.88 -0.11
N VAL A 131 17.83 18.40 -1.13
CA VAL A 131 16.99 17.19 -0.97
C VAL A 131 17.94 16.01 -0.83
N PRO A 132 17.79 15.20 0.24
CA PRO A 132 18.64 14.04 0.42
C PRO A 132 18.57 13.11 -0.80
N PRO A 133 19.65 12.43 -1.22
CA PRO A 133 19.58 11.38 -2.22
C PRO A 133 18.47 10.37 -1.85
N GLY A 134 17.56 9.99 -2.78
CA GLY A 134 16.40 9.14 -2.51
C GLY A 134 15.14 9.90 -2.07
N GLY A 135 15.13 11.24 -2.13
CA GLY A 135 13.95 12.09 -1.91
C GLY A 135 13.54 12.28 -0.45
N LEU A 136 12.39 12.92 -0.25
CA LEU A 136 11.71 13.09 1.04
C LEU A 136 10.67 11.98 1.21
N LYS A 137 10.53 11.51 2.44
CA LYS A 137 9.53 10.50 2.82
C LYS A 137 8.42 11.15 3.62
N LEU A 138 7.19 10.73 3.34
CA LEU A 138 5.99 11.06 4.14
C LEU A 138 5.67 9.96 5.15
N THR A 139 6.19 8.74 4.94
CA THR A 139 6.11 7.64 5.90
C THR A 139 7.04 7.86 7.10
N PRO A 140 6.79 7.24 8.26
CA PRO A 140 7.73 7.15 9.36
C PRO A 140 9.12 6.67 8.91
N ARG A 141 10.15 7.01 9.70
CA ARG A 141 11.56 6.75 9.27
C ARG A 141 11.89 5.29 9.07
N HIS A 142 11.23 4.39 9.80
CA HIS A 142 11.59 2.97 9.88
C HIS A 142 10.95 2.08 8.81
N TYR A 143 9.97 2.56 8.03
CA TYR A 143 9.48 1.84 6.86
C TYR A 143 9.33 2.74 5.64
N ALA A 144 9.32 2.14 4.44
CA ALA A 144 9.10 2.86 3.19
C ALA A 144 8.35 2.01 2.18
N TYR A 145 7.50 2.66 1.38
CA TYR A 145 6.93 2.05 0.19
C TYR A 145 7.93 2.10 -0.97
N LEU A 146 8.17 0.95 -1.58
CA LEU A 146 9.02 0.79 -2.76
C LEU A 146 8.15 0.46 -3.97
N LYS A 147 7.83 1.46 -4.76
CA LYS A 147 7.00 1.31 -5.95
C LYS A 147 7.83 0.78 -7.11
N ILE A 148 7.54 -0.44 -7.59
CA ILE A 148 8.33 -1.15 -8.60
C ILE A 148 7.79 -1.03 -10.02
N SER A 149 6.49 -0.76 -10.15
CA SER A 149 5.83 -0.56 -11.45
C SER A 149 4.62 0.33 -11.31
N GLU A 150 4.07 0.74 -12.42
CA GLU A 150 2.90 1.59 -12.54
C GLU A 150 1.95 1.04 -13.58
N GLY A 151 0.62 1.28 -13.41
CA GLY A 151 -0.39 0.82 -14.34
C GLY A 151 -0.67 -0.68 -14.25
N CYS A 152 -1.67 -1.16 -14.98
CA CYS A 152 -2.12 -2.55 -14.93
C CYS A 152 -2.67 -2.99 -16.28
N ASN A 153 -2.35 -4.23 -16.70
CA ASN A 153 -2.84 -4.81 -17.94
C ASN A 153 -4.08 -5.69 -17.75
N HIS A 154 -4.56 -5.87 -16.51
CA HIS A 154 -5.76 -6.65 -16.24
C HIS A 154 -7.02 -5.99 -16.79
N LYS A 155 -8.01 -6.83 -17.07
CA LYS A 155 -9.33 -6.44 -17.60
C LYS A 155 -10.44 -6.81 -16.60
N CYS A 156 -10.16 -6.72 -15.29
CA CYS A 156 -11.17 -6.99 -14.27
C CYS A 156 -12.41 -6.11 -14.50
N SER A 157 -13.59 -6.72 -14.50
CA SER A 157 -14.81 -6.01 -14.92
C SER A 157 -15.23 -4.87 -13.99
N PHE A 158 -14.82 -4.94 -12.72
CA PHE A 158 -15.13 -3.94 -11.69
C PHE A 158 -14.07 -2.83 -11.57
N CYS A 159 -12.99 -2.88 -12.33
CA CYS A 159 -11.81 -2.04 -12.11
C CYS A 159 -11.57 -1.10 -13.29
N ILE A 160 -11.18 0.15 -12.99
CA ILE A 160 -10.85 1.20 -13.96
C ILE A 160 -9.38 1.65 -13.87
N ILE A 161 -8.54 0.93 -13.13
CA ILE A 161 -7.12 1.29 -12.97
C ILE A 161 -6.38 1.46 -14.30
N PRO A 162 -6.57 0.61 -15.33
CA PRO A 162 -5.93 0.83 -16.63
C PRO A 162 -6.31 2.15 -17.30
N ASP A 163 -7.52 2.64 -17.04
CA ASP A 163 -8.00 3.93 -17.59
C ASP A 163 -7.45 5.12 -16.78
N LEU A 164 -7.23 4.95 -15.47
CA LEU A 164 -6.69 5.99 -14.60
C LEU A 164 -5.16 6.09 -14.67
N ARG A 165 -4.47 4.93 -14.64
CA ARG A 165 -3.01 4.84 -14.45
C ARG A 165 -2.27 4.24 -15.66
N GLY A 166 -3.01 3.92 -16.72
CA GLY A 166 -2.45 3.35 -17.95
C GLY A 166 -2.05 1.89 -17.84
N LYS A 167 -1.32 1.44 -18.86
CA LYS A 167 -0.78 0.08 -18.95
C LYS A 167 0.41 -0.10 -18.02
N LEU A 168 0.71 -1.35 -17.69
CA LEU A 168 1.88 -1.74 -16.90
C LEU A 168 3.17 -1.10 -17.47
N ARG A 169 3.91 -0.46 -16.58
CA ARG A 169 5.27 0.07 -16.82
C ARG A 169 6.14 -0.28 -15.63
N SER A 170 6.99 -1.28 -15.81
CA SER A 170 7.95 -1.70 -14.80
C SER A 170 9.15 -0.76 -14.77
N ARG A 171 9.66 -0.49 -13.59
CA ARG A 171 10.92 0.21 -13.41
C ARG A 171 12.08 -0.77 -13.63
N PRO A 172 13.20 -0.36 -14.27
CA PRO A 172 14.39 -1.22 -14.37
C PRO A 172 14.84 -1.70 -12.99
N LEU A 173 15.21 -2.98 -12.88
CA LEU A 173 15.52 -3.62 -11.60
C LEU A 173 16.66 -2.94 -10.87
N GLY A 174 17.73 -2.56 -11.57
CA GLY A 174 18.85 -1.85 -10.97
C GLY A 174 18.50 -0.48 -10.40
N MET A 175 17.49 0.21 -10.95
CA MET A 175 16.98 1.47 -10.37
C MET A 175 16.23 1.21 -9.06
N VAL A 176 15.37 0.18 -9.05
CA VAL A 176 14.60 -0.20 -7.86
C VAL A 176 15.53 -0.64 -6.72
N LEU A 177 16.55 -1.45 -7.02
CA LEU A 177 17.50 -1.93 -6.03
C LEU A 177 18.39 -0.80 -5.47
N ARG A 178 18.85 0.13 -6.29
CA ARG A 178 19.60 1.32 -5.81
C ARG A 178 18.77 2.19 -4.88
N GLU A 179 17.49 2.39 -5.17
CA GLU A 179 16.59 3.12 -4.28
C GLU A 179 16.40 2.37 -2.96
N ALA A 180 16.19 1.06 -3.01
CA ALA A 180 16.08 0.22 -1.82
C ALA A 180 17.34 0.27 -0.95
N GLU A 181 18.53 0.19 -1.53
CA GLU A 181 19.81 0.35 -0.83
C GLU A 181 19.89 1.69 -0.10
N GLN A 182 19.60 2.78 -0.80
CA GLN A 182 19.61 4.12 -0.20
C GLN A 182 18.59 4.27 0.94
N LEU A 183 17.41 3.68 0.83
CA LEU A 183 16.42 3.67 1.90
C LEU A 183 16.93 2.92 3.14
N VAL A 184 17.53 1.73 2.95
CA VAL A 184 18.07 0.93 4.05
C VAL A 184 19.29 1.62 4.70
N GLU A 185 20.19 2.19 3.92
CA GLU A 185 21.34 2.97 4.42
C GLU A 185 20.90 4.17 5.29
N ARG A 186 19.71 4.73 5.01
CA ARG A 186 19.10 5.81 5.82
C ARG A 186 18.35 5.32 7.04
N GLY A 187 18.37 4.03 7.32
CA GLY A 187 17.80 3.45 8.51
C GLY A 187 16.40 2.87 8.35
N VAL A 188 15.87 2.75 7.14
CA VAL A 188 14.62 2.03 6.88
C VAL A 188 14.80 0.56 7.28
N LYS A 189 13.87 0.06 8.08
CA LYS A 189 13.85 -1.32 8.60
C LYS A 189 12.90 -2.23 7.85
N GLU A 190 11.91 -1.67 7.16
CA GLU A 190 10.94 -2.42 6.36
C GLU A 190 10.71 -1.75 5.01
N LEU A 191 10.80 -2.52 3.93
CA LEU A 191 10.48 -2.16 2.56
C LEU A 191 9.16 -2.82 2.17
N LEU A 192 8.14 -2.02 1.89
CA LEU A 192 6.85 -2.49 1.38
C LEU A 192 6.86 -2.36 -0.14
N VAL A 193 6.99 -3.49 -0.82
CA VAL A 193 7.00 -3.55 -2.29
C VAL A 193 5.58 -3.42 -2.82
N ILE A 194 5.32 -2.37 -3.59
CA ILE A 194 3.99 -2.03 -4.08
C ILE A 194 3.95 -1.80 -5.59
N SER A 195 2.81 -2.15 -6.18
CA SER A 195 2.38 -1.77 -7.52
C SER A 195 0.87 -2.00 -7.66
N GLN A 196 0.29 -1.90 -8.85
CA GLN A 196 -1.10 -2.32 -9.10
C GLN A 196 -1.21 -3.84 -9.27
N ASP A 197 -0.15 -4.47 -9.77
CA ASP A 197 0.03 -5.93 -9.86
C ASP A 197 1.52 -6.23 -9.72
N THR A 198 1.93 -6.57 -8.51
CA THR A 198 3.34 -6.83 -8.16
C THR A 198 3.87 -8.08 -8.85
N SER A 199 3.00 -9.07 -9.10
CA SER A 199 3.38 -10.31 -9.77
C SER A 199 3.68 -10.14 -11.26
N ALA A 200 3.17 -9.08 -11.91
CA ALA A 200 3.43 -8.80 -13.32
C ALA A 200 4.73 -8.02 -13.56
N TYR A 201 5.51 -7.72 -12.51
CA TYR A 201 6.74 -6.96 -12.64
C TYR A 201 7.70 -7.54 -13.69
N GLY A 202 8.13 -6.69 -14.62
CA GLY A 202 9.07 -6.99 -15.69
C GLY A 202 8.46 -7.60 -16.96
N VAL A 203 7.17 -7.98 -16.96
CA VAL A 203 6.50 -8.56 -18.14
C VAL A 203 6.58 -7.62 -19.34
N ASP A 204 6.34 -6.34 -19.15
CA ASP A 204 6.37 -5.30 -20.17
C ASP A 204 7.79 -5.03 -20.72
N LEU A 205 8.82 -5.34 -19.93
CA LEU A 205 10.23 -5.23 -20.30
C LEU A 205 10.81 -6.54 -20.87
N GLY A 206 9.98 -7.58 -21.04
CA GLY A 206 10.44 -8.89 -21.51
C GLY A 206 11.49 -9.52 -20.59
N TYR A 207 11.42 -9.23 -19.29
CA TYR A 207 12.36 -9.70 -18.28
C TYR A 207 13.82 -9.35 -18.56
N GLN A 208 14.07 -8.13 -19.06
CA GLN A 208 15.41 -7.65 -19.39
C GLN A 208 16.40 -7.90 -18.27
N THR A 209 17.62 -8.30 -18.65
CA THR A 209 18.76 -8.39 -17.75
C THR A 209 19.25 -7.00 -17.37
N ASP A 210 19.57 -6.82 -16.10
CA ASP A 210 20.19 -5.63 -15.53
C ASP A 210 21.36 -6.06 -14.63
N PHE A 211 22.14 -5.11 -14.12
CA PHE A 211 23.28 -5.39 -13.26
C PHE A 211 23.07 -4.78 -11.87
N TRP A 212 23.33 -5.59 -10.84
CA TRP A 212 23.34 -5.15 -9.46
C TRP A 212 24.48 -5.80 -8.68
N ARG A 213 25.30 -4.98 -8.02
CA ARG A 213 26.50 -5.44 -7.27
C ARG A 213 27.40 -6.38 -8.09
N GLY A 214 27.57 -6.08 -9.39
CA GLY A 214 28.40 -6.88 -10.30
C GLY A 214 27.81 -8.22 -10.75
N ARG A 215 26.55 -8.49 -10.44
CA ARG A 215 25.80 -9.69 -10.88
C ARG A 215 24.75 -9.32 -11.91
N GLU A 216 24.53 -10.21 -12.86
CA GLU A 216 23.35 -10.17 -13.72
C GLU A 216 22.12 -10.57 -12.92
N VAL A 217 21.05 -9.81 -13.07
CA VAL A 217 19.73 -10.03 -12.45
C VAL A 217 18.65 -9.77 -13.49
N GLU A 218 17.64 -10.61 -13.53
CA GLU A 218 16.53 -10.41 -14.47
C GLU A 218 15.44 -9.53 -13.85
N THR A 219 14.87 -8.63 -14.64
CA THR A 219 13.77 -7.75 -14.20
C THR A 219 12.51 -8.59 -14.04
N ARG A 220 12.43 -9.39 -12.99
CA ARG A 220 11.26 -10.19 -12.61
C ARG A 220 11.08 -10.20 -11.08
N LEU A 221 9.87 -10.50 -10.62
CA LEU A 221 9.54 -10.46 -9.20
C LEU A 221 10.44 -11.35 -8.34
N TYR A 222 10.77 -12.56 -8.80
CA TYR A 222 11.60 -13.49 -8.03
C TYR A 222 13.00 -12.92 -7.78
N ASP A 223 13.67 -12.43 -8.81
CA ASP A 223 15.03 -11.89 -8.70
C ASP A 223 15.04 -10.61 -7.87
N LEU A 224 14.02 -9.77 -8.03
CA LEU A 224 13.84 -8.58 -7.20
C LEU A 224 13.68 -8.96 -5.72
N ALA A 225 12.77 -9.89 -5.40
CA ALA A 225 12.53 -10.32 -4.02
C ALA A 225 13.77 -10.94 -3.39
N ALA A 226 14.51 -11.79 -4.14
CA ALA A 226 15.75 -12.40 -3.67
C ALA A 226 16.83 -11.35 -3.38
N ALA A 227 17.01 -10.36 -4.28
CA ALA A 227 18.00 -9.29 -4.11
C ALA A 227 17.64 -8.35 -2.95
N LEU A 228 16.37 -7.97 -2.81
CA LEU A 228 15.89 -7.15 -1.68
C LEU A 228 16.13 -7.86 -0.35
N GLY A 229 15.93 -9.17 -0.30
CA GLY A 229 16.20 -9.99 0.90
C GLY A 229 17.67 -9.96 1.39
N GLU A 230 18.62 -9.55 0.54
CA GLU A 230 20.03 -9.38 0.91
C GLU A 230 20.34 -8.06 1.62
N LEU A 231 19.38 -7.11 1.66
CA LEU A 231 19.60 -5.78 2.22
C LEU A 231 19.47 -5.71 3.75
N GLY A 232 19.02 -6.79 4.41
CA GLY A 232 18.88 -6.84 5.87
C GLY A 232 17.67 -6.09 6.44
N ALA A 233 16.84 -5.50 5.59
CA ALA A 233 15.53 -4.95 5.96
C ALA A 233 14.44 -6.02 5.82
N TRP A 234 13.32 -5.84 6.51
CA TRP A 234 12.11 -6.60 6.22
C TRP A 234 11.61 -6.24 4.81
N VAL A 235 11.24 -7.23 4.05
CA VAL A 235 10.67 -7.06 2.70
C VAL A 235 9.29 -7.66 2.68
N ARG A 236 8.28 -6.83 2.47
CA ARG A 236 6.87 -7.23 2.39
C ARG A 236 6.33 -7.03 0.99
N LEU A 237 5.74 -8.08 0.42
CA LEU A 237 5.12 -8.01 -0.89
C LEU A 237 3.62 -7.74 -0.76
N GLN A 238 3.13 -6.69 -1.41
CA GLN A 238 1.72 -6.34 -1.45
C GLN A 238 1.17 -6.39 -2.88
N TYR A 239 -0.15 -6.55 -3.04
CA TYR A 239 -0.87 -6.54 -4.31
C TYR A 239 -0.37 -7.61 -5.29
N VAL A 240 -0.15 -8.81 -4.80
CA VAL A 240 0.29 -9.96 -5.59
C VAL A 240 -0.92 -10.62 -6.25
N TYR A 241 -0.89 -10.80 -7.55
CA TYR A 241 -1.92 -11.57 -8.25
C TYR A 241 -1.55 -13.07 -8.26
N PRO A 242 -2.50 -14.00 -8.10
CA PRO A 242 -2.20 -15.43 -7.89
C PRO A 242 -1.79 -16.18 -9.18
N TYR A 243 -0.80 -15.66 -9.91
CA TYR A 243 -0.22 -16.41 -11.02
C TYR A 243 0.60 -17.62 -10.54
N PRO A 244 0.75 -18.68 -11.36
CA PRO A 244 1.51 -19.87 -10.98
C PRO A 244 2.97 -19.56 -10.59
N HIS A 245 3.60 -18.57 -11.22
CA HIS A 245 5.00 -18.22 -10.91
C HIS A 245 5.19 -17.61 -9.52
N VAL A 246 4.12 -17.18 -8.85
CA VAL A 246 4.16 -16.69 -7.45
C VAL A 246 4.55 -17.81 -6.49
N ASP A 247 4.26 -19.07 -6.82
CA ASP A 247 4.66 -20.21 -6.00
C ASP A 247 6.18 -20.25 -5.76
N ARG A 248 6.98 -19.75 -6.71
CA ARG A 248 8.44 -19.65 -6.58
C ARG A 248 8.92 -18.66 -5.51
N ILE A 249 8.04 -17.78 -5.02
CA ILE A 249 8.37 -16.81 -3.96
C ILE A 249 8.30 -17.45 -2.58
N ILE A 250 7.47 -18.49 -2.41
CA ILE A 250 7.26 -19.14 -1.12
C ILE A 250 8.57 -19.69 -0.50
N PRO A 251 9.47 -20.33 -1.26
CA PRO A 251 10.78 -20.75 -0.73
C PRO A 251 11.62 -19.60 -0.16
N LEU A 252 11.54 -18.38 -0.73
CA LEU A 252 12.24 -17.20 -0.20
C LEU A 252 11.65 -16.77 1.15
N MET A 253 10.33 -16.90 1.33
CA MET A 253 9.64 -16.64 2.59
C MET A 253 10.00 -17.70 3.64
N ALA A 254 9.96 -18.98 3.28
CA ALA A 254 10.32 -20.08 4.16
C ALA A 254 11.78 -19.98 4.64
N ALA A 255 12.69 -19.53 3.75
CA ALA A 255 14.10 -19.30 4.09
C ALA A 255 14.35 -17.99 4.87
N GLY A 256 13.32 -17.23 5.20
CA GLY A 256 13.43 -15.96 5.94
C GLY A 256 14.11 -14.81 5.16
N LYS A 257 14.28 -14.95 3.84
CA LYS A 257 14.87 -13.90 3.00
C LYS A 257 13.94 -12.69 2.85
N ILE A 258 12.65 -12.94 2.75
CA ILE A 258 11.60 -11.93 2.77
C ILE A 258 10.54 -12.34 3.80
N LEU A 259 9.68 -11.43 4.20
CA LEU A 259 8.64 -11.72 5.18
C LEU A 259 7.69 -12.81 4.66
N PRO A 260 7.28 -13.76 5.51
CA PRO A 260 6.30 -14.79 5.19
C PRO A 260 4.88 -14.18 5.18
N TYR A 261 4.67 -13.23 4.29
CA TYR A 261 3.45 -12.46 4.17
C TYR A 261 3.09 -12.28 2.70
N LEU A 262 1.91 -12.73 2.31
CA LEU A 262 1.46 -12.70 0.94
C LEU A 262 0.08 -12.06 0.85
N ASP A 263 0.01 -10.86 0.28
CA ASP A 263 -1.23 -10.13 0.03
C ASP A 263 -1.74 -10.46 -1.37
N ILE A 264 -2.78 -11.29 -1.43
CA ILE A 264 -3.42 -11.74 -2.67
C ILE A 264 -4.90 -11.42 -2.66
N PRO A 265 -5.39 -10.45 -3.45
CA PRO A 265 -6.82 -10.17 -3.55
C PRO A 265 -7.53 -11.26 -4.33
N PHE A 266 -8.10 -12.26 -3.65
CA PHE A 266 -8.89 -13.34 -4.27
C PHE A 266 -10.22 -12.86 -4.83
N GLN A 267 -10.79 -11.81 -4.29
CA GLN A 267 -12.01 -11.10 -4.69
C GLN A 267 -13.30 -11.86 -4.39
N HIS A 268 -13.38 -13.16 -4.63
CA HIS A 268 -14.56 -13.99 -4.36
C HIS A 268 -14.20 -15.47 -4.25
N GLY A 269 -15.08 -16.30 -3.63
CA GLY A 269 -14.96 -17.75 -3.56
C GLY A 269 -15.70 -18.51 -4.66
N SER A 270 -16.79 -17.93 -5.21
CA SER A 270 -17.58 -18.57 -6.26
C SER A 270 -16.93 -18.43 -7.65
N GLN A 271 -16.68 -19.54 -8.32
CA GLN A 271 -16.11 -19.55 -9.67
C GLN A 271 -16.97 -18.80 -10.68
N ARG A 272 -18.30 -18.82 -10.53
CA ARG A 272 -19.24 -18.13 -11.41
C ARG A 272 -19.02 -16.62 -11.31
N ILE A 273 -18.91 -16.08 -10.11
CA ILE A 273 -18.67 -14.66 -9.86
C ILE A 273 -17.26 -14.26 -10.31
N LEU A 274 -16.24 -15.06 -10.01
CA LEU A 274 -14.86 -14.80 -10.47
C LEU A 274 -14.74 -14.73 -12.02
N ARG A 275 -15.50 -15.54 -12.75
CA ARG A 275 -15.57 -15.44 -14.21
C ARG A 275 -16.22 -14.13 -14.66
N ALA A 276 -17.33 -13.71 -14.03
CA ALA A 276 -17.98 -12.43 -14.29
C ALA A 276 -17.07 -11.24 -13.93
N MET A 277 -16.29 -11.36 -12.88
CA MET A 277 -15.22 -10.41 -12.49
C MET A 277 -14.03 -10.40 -13.45
N ARG A 278 -13.94 -11.36 -14.39
CA ARG A 278 -12.79 -11.59 -15.27
C ARG A 278 -11.48 -11.84 -14.52
N ARG A 279 -11.56 -12.67 -13.48
CA ARG A 279 -10.41 -13.09 -12.67
C ARG A 279 -9.91 -14.47 -13.16
N PRO A 280 -8.70 -14.59 -13.76
CA PRO A 280 -8.16 -15.88 -14.24
C PRO A 280 -8.05 -16.95 -13.15
N ALA A 281 -7.84 -16.56 -11.90
CA ALA A 281 -7.83 -17.48 -10.76
C ALA A 281 -9.14 -18.29 -10.58
N ALA A 282 -10.21 -17.92 -11.28
CA ALA A 282 -11.46 -18.69 -11.31
C ALA A 282 -11.31 -20.12 -11.81
N THR A 283 -10.26 -20.41 -12.58
CA THR A 283 -9.98 -21.74 -13.14
C THR A 283 -9.02 -22.57 -12.28
N GLU A 284 -8.41 -21.97 -11.26
CA GLU A 284 -7.43 -22.62 -10.41
C GLU A 284 -8.04 -23.09 -9.09
N ASN A 285 -7.57 -24.20 -8.56
CA ASN A 285 -7.89 -24.63 -7.21
C ASN A 285 -7.03 -23.84 -6.20
N THR A 286 -7.47 -22.62 -5.86
CA THR A 286 -6.74 -21.72 -4.97
C THR A 286 -6.62 -22.29 -3.54
N LEU A 287 -7.59 -23.06 -3.06
CA LEU A 287 -7.50 -23.72 -1.76
C LEU A 287 -6.34 -24.72 -1.71
N LYS A 288 -6.20 -25.57 -2.72
CA LYS A 288 -5.09 -26.51 -2.81
C LYS A 288 -3.73 -25.81 -2.88
N ARG A 289 -3.65 -24.65 -3.55
CA ARG A 289 -2.41 -23.84 -3.56
C ARG A 289 -2.11 -23.26 -2.18
N ILE A 290 -3.11 -22.76 -1.47
CA ILE A 290 -2.96 -22.26 -0.09
C ILE A 290 -2.43 -23.37 0.83
N GLU A 291 -2.94 -24.60 0.72
CA GLU A 291 -2.43 -25.76 1.45
C GLU A 291 -0.95 -26.00 1.13
N ALA A 292 -0.57 -26.10 -0.14
CA ALA A 292 0.82 -26.31 -0.57
C ALA A 292 1.75 -25.18 -0.09
N TRP A 293 1.32 -23.93 -0.14
CA TRP A 293 2.11 -22.80 0.35
C TRP A 293 2.35 -22.88 1.86
N ARG A 294 1.34 -23.33 2.65
CA ARG A 294 1.48 -23.51 4.10
C ARG A 294 2.30 -24.72 4.47
N GLU A 295 2.29 -25.79 3.65
CA GLU A 295 3.20 -26.92 3.82
C GLU A 295 4.65 -26.50 3.65
N GLU A 296 4.94 -25.67 2.64
CA GLU A 296 6.30 -25.18 2.37
C GLU A 296 6.71 -24.06 3.33
N CYS A 297 5.80 -23.19 3.74
CA CYS A 297 6.04 -22.08 4.66
C CYS A 297 4.95 -22.07 5.76
N PRO A 298 5.08 -22.87 6.82
CA PRO A 298 4.05 -22.99 7.89
C PRO A 298 3.71 -21.66 8.58
N GLN A 299 4.64 -20.73 8.61
CA GLN A 299 4.49 -19.39 9.19
C GLN A 299 3.88 -18.36 8.22
N LEU A 300 3.45 -18.78 7.02
CA LEU A 300 2.92 -17.88 6.01
C LEU A 300 1.62 -17.21 6.48
N THR A 301 1.62 -15.90 6.47
CA THR A 301 0.45 -15.06 6.66
C THR A 301 -0.17 -14.74 5.30
N LEU A 302 -1.45 -15.07 5.15
CA LEU A 302 -2.21 -14.78 3.93
C LEU A 302 -3.17 -13.63 4.20
N ARG A 303 -2.96 -12.54 3.47
CA ARG A 303 -3.88 -11.41 3.41
C ARG A 303 -4.68 -11.44 2.12
N SER A 304 -5.94 -11.06 2.18
CA SER A 304 -6.76 -10.96 0.98
C SER A 304 -7.81 -9.86 1.05
N THR A 305 -8.38 -9.56 -0.11
CA THR A 305 -9.49 -8.63 -0.26
C THR A 305 -10.60 -9.29 -1.07
N PHE A 306 -11.84 -9.07 -0.63
CA PHE A 306 -13.05 -9.62 -1.25
C PHE A 306 -14.06 -8.52 -1.58
N ILE A 307 -14.95 -8.83 -2.51
CA ILE A 307 -16.09 -7.98 -2.90
C ILE A 307 -17.36 -8.81 -2.75
N VAL A 308 -18.31 -8.32 -1.96
CA VAL A 308 -19.66 -8.87 -1.84
C VAL A 308 -20.67 -8.01 -2.58
N GLY A 309 -21.79 -8.60 -2.99
CA GLY A 309 -22.84 -7.89 -3.73
C GLY A 309 -22.46 -7.54 -5.16
N PHE A 310 -21.52 -8.28 -5.77
CA PHE A 310 -21.19 -8.12 -7.18
C PHE A 310 -22.41 -8.46 -8.07
N PRO A 311 -22.64 -7.76 -9.24
CA PRO A 311 -23.76 -8.07 -10.11
C PRO A 311 -23.87 -9.55 -10.47
N GLY A 312 -25.04 -10.13 -10.26
CA GLY A 312 -25.30 -11.55 -10.43
C GLY A 312 -24.91 -12.43 -9.26
N GLU A 313 -24.41 -11.90 -8.14
CA GLU A 313 -24.18 -12.69 -6.93
C GLU A 313 -25.53 -13.10 -6.31
N THR A 314 -25.80 -14.41 -6.29
CA THR A 314 -26.98 -14.99 -5.62
C THR A 314 -26.62 -15.39 -4.19
N GLU A 315 -27.63 -15.78 -3.39
CA GLU A 315 -27.38 -16.28 -2.03
C GLU A 315 -26.53 -17.56 -2.03
N GLU A 316 -26.71 -18.44 -3.02
CA GLU A 316 -25.91 -19.65 -3.18
C GLU A 316 -24.43 -19.30 -3.47
N ALA A 317 -24.16 -18.31 -4.35
CA ALA A 317 -22.81 -17.87 -4.62
C ALA A 317 -22.15 -17.18 -3.41
N PHE A 318 -22.94 -16.49 -2.61
CA PHE A 318 -22.46 -15.92 -1.35
C PHE A 318 -22.19 -17.00 -0.30
N ALA A 319 -23.03 -18.04 -0.20
CA ALA A 319 -22.77 -19.20 0.65
C ALA A 319 -21.47 -19.92 0.23
N GLU A 320 -21.24 -20.15 -1.10
CA GLU A 320 -19.98 -20.68 -1.61
C GLU A 320 -18.77 -19.83 -1.18
N LEU A 321 -18.91 -18.48 -1.15
CA LEU A 321 -17.87 -17.58 -0.67
C LEU A 321 -17.56 -17.79 0.80
N LEU A 322 -18.58 -17.90 1.66
CA LEU A 322 -18.39 -18.14 3.10
C LEU A 322 -17.75 -19.51 3.37
N ASP A 323 -18.15 -20.54 2.63
CA ASP A 323 -17.56 -21.88 2.76
C ASP A 323 -16.10 -21.89 2.29
N TRP A 324 -15.79 -21.18 1.20
CA TRP A 324 -14.43 -20.98 0.73
C TRP A 324 -13.59 -20.27 1.79
N LEU A 325 -14.11 -19.20 2.42
CA LEU A 325 -13.42 -18.43 3.46
C LEU A 325 -13.10 -19.30 4.67
N ARG A 326 -14.07 -20.12 5.13
CA ARG A 326 -13.86 -21.10 6.23
C ARG A 326 -12.79 -22.13 5.89
N ALA A 327 -12.79 -22.63 4.66
CA ALA A 327 -11.76 -23.58 4.20
C ALA A 327 -10.38 -22.96 4.08
N ALA A 328 -10.30 -21.73 3.54
CA ALA A 328 -9.04 -21.03 3.31
C ALA A 328 -8.34 -20.59 4.59
N GLN A 329 -9.09 -20.34 5.70
CA GLN A 329 -8.52 -19.91 6.98
C GLN A 329 -7.51 -18.76 6.82
N LEU A 330 -7.91 -17.67 6.14
CA LEU A 330 -7.03 -16.53 5.88
C LEU A 330 -6.75 -15.74 7.17
N ASP A 331 -5.56 -15.17 7.26
CA ASP A 331 -5.09 -14.47 8.45
C ASP A 331 -5.64 -13.04 8.53
N ARG A 332 -5.56 -12.32 7.42
CA ARG A 332 -5.99 -10.92 7.31
C ARG A 332 -6.90 -10.74 6.10
N VAL A 333 -8.08 -10.18 6.30
CA VAL A 333 -9.05 -10.02 5.22
C VAL A 333 -9.79 -8.71 5.31
N GLY A 334 -9.80 -7.98 4.19
CA GLY A 334 -10.70 -6.85 3.96
C GLY A 334 -11.85 -7.27 3.05
N CYS A 335 -13.04 -6.77 3.32
CA CYS A 335 -14.22 -6.98 2.48
C CYS A 335 -14.84 -5.63 2.10
N PHE A 336 -15.14 -5.47 0.81
CA PHE A 336 -15.83 -4.31 0.27
C PHE A 336 -17.18 -4.70 -0.31
N GLN A 337 -18.14 -3.81 -0.20
CA GLN A 337 -19.37 -3.90 -0.98
C GLN A 337 -19.09 -3.48 -2.42
N TYR A 338 -19.69 -4.14 -3.40
CA TYR A 338 -19.57 -3.72 -4.78
C TYR A 338 -20.11 -2.29 -4.97
N SER A 339 -19.26 -1.43 -5.50
CA SER A 339 -19.59 -0.07 -5.88
C SER A 339 -19.53 0.07 -7.41
N PRO A 340 -20.55 0.61 -8.07
CA PRO A 340 -20.58 0.77 -9.51
C PRO A 340 -19.70 1.97 -9.94
N VAL A 341 -18.42 1.74 -10.03
CA VAL A 341 -17.44 2.75 -10.47
C VAL A 341 -17.69 3.15 -11.93
N GLU A 342 -17.77 4.45 -12.21
CA GLU A 342 -17.96 4.95 -13.56
C GLU A 342 -16.90 4.45 -14.55
N GLY A 343 -17.35 3.90 -15.68
CA GLY A 343 -16.48 3.29 -16.70
C GLY A 343 -16.19 1.82 -16.46
N ALA A 344 -16.51 1.26 -15.29
CA ALA A 344 -16.32 -0.16 -15.03
C ALA A 344 -17.33 -1.01 -15.82
N ARG A 345 -16.84 -2.06 -16.48
CA ARG A 345 -17.68 -2.94 -17.33
C ARG A 345 -18.74 -3.69 -16.54
N ALA A 346 -18.50 -3.93 -15.26
CA ALA A 346 -19.45 -4.62 -14.40
C ALA A 346 -20.77 -3.84 -14.22
N ASN A 347 -20.78 -2.53 -14.44
CA ASN A 347 -22.00 -1.72 -14.34
C ASN A 347 -23.07 -2.11 -15.38
N ALA A 348 -22.65 -2.71 -16.50
CA ALA A 348 -23.56 -3.17 -17.56
C ALA A 348 -24.02 -4.64 -17.38
N LEU A 349 -23.61 -5.30 -16.27
CA LEU A 349 -24.08 -6.65 -15.97
C LEU A 349 -25.48 -6.58 -15.35
N ASP A 350 -26.28 -7.61 -15.63
CA ASP A 350 -27.58 -7.77 -14.98
C ASP A 350 -27.45 -8.28 -13.54
N GLY A 351 -28.54 -8.15 -12.77
CA GLY A 351 -28.62 -8.73 -11.43
C GLY A 351 -27.85 -7.93 -10.38
N HIS A 352 -27.91 -6.62 -10.46
CA HIS A 352 -27.40 -5.74 -9.40
C HIS A 352 -28.04 -6.06 -8.06
N VAL A 353 -27.21 -6.23 -7.05
CA VAL A 353 -27.64 -6.55 -5.69
C VAL A 353 -28.06 -5.25 -4.97
N PRO A 354 -29.23 -5.20 -4.31
CA PRO A 354 -29.63 -4.06 -3.51
C PRO A 354 -28.64 -3.74 -2.38
N ASP A 355 -28.54 -2.46 -2.01
CA ASP A 355 -27.54 -2.01 -1.02
C ASP A 355 -27.76 -2.64 0.37
N GLU A 356 -29.00 -2.86 0.76
CA GLU A 356 -29.35 -3.53 2.02
C GLU A 356 -28.83 -4.99 2.05
N ILE A 357 -28.90 -5.67 0.92
CA ILE A 357 -28.37 -7.05 0.79
C ILE A 357 -26.84 -7.06 0.76
N LYS A 358 -26.22 -6.07 0.12
CA LYS A 358 -24.76 -5.90 0.16
C LYS A 358 -24.28 -5.68 1.59
N GLN A 359 -24.98 -4.85 2.35
CA GLN A 359 -24.67 -4.56 3.75
C GLN A 359 -24.81 -5.82 4.61
N GLU A 360 -25.92 -6.55 4.49
CA GLU A 360 -26.15 -7.81 5.20
C GLU A 360 -25.05 -8.84 4.88
N ARG A 361 -24.69 -9.02 3.61
CA ARG A 361 -23.63 -9.93 3.19
C ARG A 361 -22.27 -9.51 3.72
N TRP A 362 -21.97 -8.22 3.72
CA TRP A 362 -20.74 -7.70 4.29
C TRP A 362 -20.64 -8.01 5.79
N GLU A 363 -21.70 -7.80 6.55
CA GLU A 363 -21.75 -8.10 7.98
C GLU A 363 -21.55 -9.60 8.25
N ARG A 364 -22.24 -10.45 7.51
CA ARG A 364 -22.10 -11.92 7.63
C ARG A 364 -20.70 -12.38 7.25
N PHE A 365 -20.10 -11.81 6.20
CA PHE A 365 -18.74 -12.11 5.78
C PHE A 365 -17.74 -11.71 6.85
N MET A 366 -17.84 -10.49 7.37
CA MET A 366 -16.92 -9.97 8.38
C MET A 366 -17.06 -10.70 9.72
N ALA A 367 -18.26 -11.14 10.10
CA ALA A 367 -18.46 -11.97 11.28
C ALA A 367 -17.70 -13.30 11.17
N VAL A 368 -17.81 -14.01 10.05
CA VAL A 368 -17.05 -15.25 9.80
C VAL A 368 -15.55 -15.00 9.82
N GLN A 369 -15.09 -13.91 9.21
CA GLN A 369 -13.66 -13.59 9.20
C GLN A 369 -13.14 -13.21 10.59
N ALA A 370 -13.91 -12.49 11.39
CA ALA A 370 -13.52 -12.14 12.75
C ALA A 370 -13.29 -13.39 13.62
N GLU A 371 -14.16 -14.42 13.48
CA GLU A 371 -13.99 -15.70 14.16
C GLU A 371 -12.70 -16.41 13.72
N ILE A 372 -12.43 -16.46 12.40
CA ILE A 372 -11.21 -17.06 11.85
C ILE A 372 -9.97 -16.31 12.35
N SER A 373 -9.98 -14.98 12.30
CA SER A 373 -8.88 -14.15 12.77
C SER A 373 -8.57 -14.37 14.24
N ALA A 374 -9.60 -14.33 15.10
CA ALA A 374 -9.45 -14.58 16.53
C ALA A 374 -8.83 -15.96 16.82
N GLN A 375 -9.32 -17.03 16.15
CA GLN A 375 -8.78 -18.38 16.30
C GLN A 375 -7.32 -18.48 15.86
N ARG A 376 -6.94 -17.80 14.77
CA ARG A 376 -5.56 -17.81 14.27
C ARG A 376 -4.62 -17.02 15.19
N LEU A 377 -5.03 -15.86 15.66
CA LEU A 377 -4.26 -15.06 16.61
C LEU A 377 -4.12 -15.76 17.97
N GLN A 378 -5.16 -16.40 18.45
CA GLN A 378 -5.10 -17.17 19.70
C GLN A 378 -4.05 -18.30 19.67
N ARG A 379 -3.75 -18.89 18.50
CA ARG A 379 -2.68 -19.90 18.34
C ARG A 379 -1.27 -19.31 18.52
N ARG A 380 -1.12 -18.00 18.45
CA ARG A 380 0.15 -17.31 18.65
C ARG A 380 0.44 -17.00 20.13
N VAL A 381 -0.57 -17.08 20.98
CA VAL A 381 -0.44 -16.84 22.44
C VAL A 381 0.50 -17.86 23.06
N GLY A 382 1.43 -17.40 23.87
CA GLY A 382 2.52 -18.19 24.46
C GLY A 382 3.77 -18.31 23.56
N GLY A 383 3.67 -17.91 22.30
CA GLY A 383 4.78 -17.90 21.38
C GLY A 383 5.63 -16.61 21.44
N THR A 384 6.80 -16.65 20.80
CA THR A 384 7.66 -15.49 20.64
C THR A 384 7.56 -14.91 19.25
N GLU A 385 7.52 -13.57 19.15
CA GLU A 385 7.42 -12.84 17.89
C GLU A 385 8.49 -11.75 17.80
N MET A 386 8.97 -11.49 16.59
CA MET A 386 9.76 -10.31 16.31
C MET A 386 8.83 -9.16 15.94
N VAL A 387 8.92 -8.06 16.65
CA VAL A 387 8.07 -6.87 16.47
C VAL A 387 8.92 -5.67 16.07
N LEU A 388 8.50 -4.96 15.03
CA LEU A 388 9.02 -3.64 14.68
C LEU A 388 8.14 -2.60 15.36
N ILE A 389 8.76 -1.78 16.22
CA ILE A 389 8.04 -0.73 16.97
C ILE A 389 7.73 0.44 16.04
N ASP A 390 6.48 0.84 16.00
CA ASP A 390 6.00 1.99 15.23
C ASP A 390 5.83 3.23 16.11
N GLU A 391 5.28 3.06 17.32
CA GLU A 391 4.99 4.16 18.26
C GLU A 391 5.31 3.76 19.69
N VAL A 392 5.60 4.75 20.51
CA VAL A 392 5.84 4.57 21.95
C VAL A 392 4.97 5.53 22.74
N ALA A 393 4.14 5.00 23.61
CA ALA A 393 3.34 5.73 24.59
C ALA A 393 4.00 5.67 25.98
N GLN A 394 3.31 6.20 26.98
CA GLN A 394 3.84 6.32 28.34
C GLN A 394 4.01 4.97 29.06
N ASP A 395 3.11 4.03 28.79
CA ASP A 395 2.96 2.74 29.47
C ASP A 395 3.09 1.53 28.54
N HIS A 396 3.06 1.73 27.24
CA HIS A 396 3.17 0.67 26.24
C HIS A 396 3.83 1.16 24.96
N ALA A 397 4.21 0.23 24.08
CA ALA A 397 4.57 0.52 22.71
C ALA A 397 3.64 -0.21 21.75
N ILE A 398 3.46 0.36 20.58
CA ILE A 398 2.69 -0.21 19.48
C ILE A 398 3.67 -0.59 18.37
N GLY A 399 3.55 -1.79 17.87
CA GLY A 399 4.38 -2.25 16.77
C GLY A 399 3.67 -3.26 15.90
N ARG A 400 4.41 -3.81 14.94
CA ARG A 400 3.90 -4.81 13.99
C ARG A 400 4.79 -6.03 13.98
N SER A 401 4.16 -7.19 13.90
CA SER A 401 4.87 -8.44 13.66
C SER A 401 5.16 -8.64 12.15
N ARG A 402 5.85 -9.72 11.84
CA ARG A 402 6.04 -10.15 10.44
C ARG A 402 4.73 -10.36 9.69
N SER A 403 3.64 -10.57 10.41
CA SER A 403 2.30 -10.86 9.88
C SER A 403 1.43 -9.63 9.65
N ASP A 404 1.93 -8.43 9.94
CA ASP A 404 1.10 -7.22 9.99
C ASP A 404 1.72 -6.11 9.14
N ALA A 405 1.00 -5.69 8.10
CA ALA A 405 1.37 -4.53 7.29
C ALA A 405 0.88 -3.24 7.96
N PRO A 406 1.60 -2.12 7.81
CA PRO A 406 1.20 -0.85 8.41
C PRO A 406 -0.16 -0.38 7.88
N GLU A 407 -0.95 0.25 8.74
CA GLU A 407 -2.22 0.92 8.44
C GLU A 407 -3.40 0.01 8.05
N ILE A 408 -3.17 -1.24 7.67
CA ILE A 408 -4.21 -2.13 7.10
C ILE A 408 -4.43 -3.44 7.84
N ASP A 409 -3.51 -3.83 8.72
CA ASP A 409 -3.61 -5.06 9.51
C ASP A 409 -3.66 -4.73 11.01
N GLY A 410 -3.60 -5.75 11.87
CA GLY A 410 -3.57 -5.58 13.32
C GLY A 410 -2.22 -5.07 13.85
N GLN A 411 -2.20 -4.82 15.13
CA GLN A 411 -1.06 -4.30 15.87
C GLN A 411 -0.59 -5.30 16.94
N VAL A 412 0.62 -5.09 17.42
CA VAL A 412 1.14 -5.75 18.62
C VAL A 412 1.32 -4.68 19.70
N ILE A 413 0.51 -4.76 20.76
CA ILE A 413 0.60 -3.87 21.91
C ILE A 413 1.58 -4.49 22.90
N VAL A 414 2.73 -3.85 23.08
CA VAL A 414 3.81 -4.32 23.94
C VAL A 414 3.75 -3.57 25.26
N ASN A 415 3.31 -4.25 26.32
CA ASN A 415 3.24 -3.69 27.67
C ASN A 415 4.65 -3.61 28.27
N ASP A 416 4.85 -2.68 29.18
CA ASP A 416 6.12 -2.47 29.88
C ASP A 416 7.32 -2.41 28.92
N ALA A 417 7.16 -1.69 27.80
CA ALA A 417 8.12 -1.68 26.69
C ALA A 417 9.48 -1.04 27.05
N GLY A 418 9.62 -0.42 28.22
CA GLY A 418 10.88 0.11 28.72
C GLY A 418 11.43 1.25 27.86
N SER A 419 12.67 1.13 27.38
CA SER A 419 13.38 2.18 26.64
C SER A 419 13.38 1.97 25.12
N VAL A 420 12.41 1.23 24.56
CA VAL A 420 12.31 1.01 23.11
C VAL A 420 12.00 2.32 22.38
N GLN A 421 12.37 2.38 21.11
CA GLN A 421 12.13 3.53 20.24
C GLN A 421 11.46 3.10 18.93
N PRO A 422 10.73 3.99 18.25
CA PRO A 422 10.21 3.72 16.92
C PRO A 422 11.34 3.30 15.96
N GLY A 423 11.15 2.16 15.27
CA GLY A 423 12.15 1.53 14.41
C GLY A 423 12.99 0.44 15.08
N ASP A 424 12.86 0.22 16.37
CA ASP A 424 13.51 -0.91 17.04
C ASP A 424 12.81 -2.22 16.64
N ARG A 425 13.62 -3.27 16.44
CA ARG A 425 13.14 -4.65 16.30
C ARG A 425 13.36 -5.37 17.62
N VAL A 426 12.28 -5.74 18.27
CA VAL A 426 12.31 -6.37 19.59
C VAL A 426 11.65 -7.74 19.55
N GLN A 427 12.16 -8.66 20.34
CA GLN A 427 11.51 -9.95 20.55
C GLN A 427 10.55 -9.85 21.71
N VAL A 428 9.32 -10.30 21.50
CA VAL A 428 8.24 -10.26 22.48
C VAL A 428 7.67 -11.65 22.73
N VAL A 429 7.08 -11.86 23.88
CA VAL A 429 6.24 -13.02 24.19
C VAL A 429 4.78 -12.57 24.09
N VAL A 430 4.00 -13.26 23.28
CA VAL A 430 2.57 -12.97 23.12
C VAL A 430 1.81 -13.52 24.33
N GLU A 431 1.13 -12.66 25.06
CA GLU A 431 0.36 -13.01 26.28
C GLU A 431 -1.14 -13.13 26.03
N GLY A 432 -1.64 -12.45 25.00
CA GLY A 432 -3.05 -12.45 24.66
C GLY A 432 -3.30 -12.04 23.21
N ALA A 433 -4.53 -12.25 22.77
CA ALA A 433 -5.00 -11.84 21.46
C ALA A 433 -6.49 -11.52 21.52
N ASP A 434 -6.93 -10.57 20.71
CA ASP A 434 -8.33 -10.34 20.40
C ASP A 434 -8.67 -10.74 18.94
N GLN A 435 -9.62 -10.08 18.30
CA GLN A 435 -10.01 -10.38 16.93
C GLN A 435 -8.95 -9.92 15.89
N TYR A 436 -8.15 -8.90 16.20
CA TYR A 436 -7.24 -8.27 15.25
C TYR A 436 -5.83 -8.05 15.80
N ASP A 437 -5.69 -7.84 17.11
CA ASP A 437 -4.46 -7.39 17.75
C ASP A 437 -3.88 -8.46 18.68
N LEU A 438 -2.57 -8.33 18.92
CA LEU A 438 -1.83 -9.13 19.89
C LEU A 438 -1.41 -8.25 21.06
N PHE A 439 -1.44 -8.85 22.26
CA PHE A 439 -0.93 -8.25 23.48
C PHE A 439 0.30 -9.02 23.92
N ALA A 440 1.39 -8.31 24.17
CA ALA A 440 2.69 -8.91 24.40
C ALA A 440 3.50 -8.13 25.44
N ARG A 441 4.57 -8.75 25.92
CA ARG A 441 5.63 -8.12 26.70
C ARG A 441 6.99 -8.39 26.06
N LEU A 442 7.98 -7.60 26.42
CA LEU A 442 9.36 -7.88 25.97
C LEU A 442 9.82 -9.25 26.46
N ALA A 443 10.51 -10.00 25.59
CA ALA A 443 11.11 -11.27 25.94
C ALA A 443 12.29 -11.06 26.89
N ASN A 444 12.40 -11.88 27.94
CA ASN A 444 13.51 -11.85 28.86
C ASN A 444 14.73 -12.63 28.33
N ARG A 445 15.91 -12.53 28.98
CA ARG A 445 17.14 -13.17 28.53
C ARG A 445 17.04 -14.70 28.38
N ALA A 446 16.25 -15.37 29.22
CA ALA A 446 16.09 -16.83 29.17
C ALA A 446 15.25 -17.22 27.96
N GLU A 447 14.22 -16.46 27.64
CA GLU A 447 13.34 -16.66 26.46
C GLU A 447 14.09 -16.36 25.15
N LEU A 448 14.97 -15.36 25.13
CA LEU A 448 15.85 -15.05 24.00
C LEU A 448 16.83 -16.20 23.69
N SER A 449 17.36 -16.87 24.72
CA SER A 449 18.27 -18.00 24.51
C SER A 449 17.57 -19.27 24.05
N ALA A 450 16.29 -19.45 24.37
CA ALA A 450 15.49 -20.60 23.93
C ALA A 450 15.04 -20.46 22.46
N SER A 451 14.88 -19.23 21.94
CA SER A 451 14.49 -18.93 20.56
C SER A 451 15.66 -18.87 19.56
N GLY A 452 16.89 -18.94 20.02
CA GLY A 452 18.13 -18.81 19.24
C GLY A 452 18.56 -20.05 18.44
N SER A 453 17.63 -20.90 18.05
CA SER A 453 17.87 -22.07 17.19
C SER A 453 16.89 -22.10 16.00
N ILE A 454 16.85 -21.04 15.20
CA ILE A 454 16.32 -21.09 13.83
C ILE A 454 17.15 -20.14 12.95
#